data_34017b6a8e30feebe9ffdb210d064a0f
#
_entry.id   34017b6a8e30feebe9ffdb210d064a0f
#
_cell.length_a   1.000
_cell.length_b   1.000
_cell.length_c   1.000
_cell.angle_alpha   90.00
_cell.angle_beta   90.00
_cell.angle_gamma   90.00
#
_symmetry.space_group_name_H-M   'P 1'
#
loop_
_entity.id
_entity.type
_entity.pdbx_description
1 polymer ?
#
loop_
_entity_poly.entity_id
_entity_poly.type
_entity_poly.pdbx_seq_one_letter_code
_entity_poly.pdbx_strand_id
1 'polypeptide(L)'
;MRTLCLYYTRTNTTKAVMENIAKIIGADVAEYTDGKNRSGFLGYVGACFATVNNTILKVYIRDKIDLKSYDHVIIGMPVWAEGPCAIGRALIKKYSSSMPSEVYYVVTHMGGKNDYMDKIKAMDMLLGRPSSGQVSIRTKENDYIKESALFAETLI
;
A
#
# COMPACT_ATOMS: atom_id res chain seq x y z
N MET A 1 8.83 -19.77 3.22
CA MET A 1 8.80 -18.34 2.83
C MET A 1 7.65 -17.67 3.57
N ARG A 2 7.92 -16.65 4.39
CA ARG A 2 6.91 -15.91 5.14
C ARG A 2 6.65 -14.57 4.47
N THR A 3 5.41 -14.30 4.13
CA THR A 3 4.99 -13.05 3.49
C THR A 3 4.05 -12.28 4.39
N LEU A 4 4.21 -10.96 4.44
CA LEU A 4 3.33 -10.04 5.16
C LEU A 4 2.67 -9.07 4.18
N CYS A 5 1.34 -9.01 4.21
CA CYS A 5 0.54 -8.00 3.54
C CYS A 5 0.25 -6.85 4.51
N LEU A 6 0.92 -5.71 4.33
CA LEU A 6 0.67 -4.47 5.06
C LEU A 6 -0.28 -3.58 4.27
N TYR A 7 -1.33 -3.04 4.87
CA TYR A 7 -2.22 -2.13 4.15
C TYR A 7 -2.64 -0.92 4.99
N TYR A 8 -2.92 0.16 4.29
CA TYR A 8 -3.74 1.26 4.77
C TYR A 8 -5.00 1.36 3.91
N THR A 9 -6.13 1.60 4.53
CA THR A 9 -7.40 1.77 3.83
C THR A 9 -8.23 2.88 4.44
N ARG A 10 -8.96 3.64 3.61
CA ARG A 10 -9.92 4.64 4.05
C ARG A 10 -11.36 4.13 3.97
N THR A 11 -11.66 3.35 2.95
CA THR A 11 -13.01 2.89 2.60
C THR A 11 -13.12 1.36 2.46
N ASN A 12 -12.18 0.64 3.05
CA ASN A 12 -12.07 -0.83 2.99
C ASN A 12 -11.76 -1.45 1.62
N THR A 13 -11.64 -0.67 0.55
CA THR A 13 -11.32 -1.20 -0.78
C THR A 13 -9.89 -1.77 -0.85
N THR A 14 -8.89 -1.00 -0.41
CA THR A 14 -7.51 -1.50 -0.34
C THR A 14 -7.40 -2.72 0.59
N LYS A 15 -8.14 -2.71 1.71
CA LYS A 15 -8.22 -3.86 2.62
C LYS A 15 -8.69 -5.11 1.88
N ALA A 16 -9.81 -5.04 1.16
CA ALA A 16 -10.36 -6.18 0.42
C ALA A 16 -9.36 -6.75 -0.60
N VAL A 17 -8.66 -5.87 -1.33
CA VAL A 17 -7.60 -6.28 -2.26
C VAL A 17 -6.48 -7.02 -1.55
N MET A 18 -5.97 -6.46 -0.45
CA MET A 18 -4.84 -7.04 0.27
C MET A 18 -5.18 -8.34 1.00
N GLU A 19 -6.39 -8.45 1.56
CA GLU A 19 -6.89 -9.69 2.15
C GLU A 19 -7.07 -10.79 1.10
N ASN A 20 -7.51 -10.44 -0.12
CA ASN A 20 -7.61 -11.41 -1.20
C ASN A 20 -6.23 -11.93 -1.64
N ILE A 21 -5.26 -11.03 -1.82
CA ILE A 21 -3.87 -11.42 -2.12
C ILE A 21 -3.33 -12.34 -1.02
N ALA A 22 -3.45 -11.93 0.24
CA ALA A 22 -2.95 -12.69 1.38
C ALA A 22 -3.58 -14.08 1.47
N LYS A 23 -4.88 -14.20 1.23
CA LYS A 23 -5.57 -15.49 1.20
C LYS A 23 -5.02 -16.43 0.14
N ILE A 24 -4.71 -15.91 -1.05
CA ILE A 24 -4.21 -16.73 -2.18
C ILE A 24 -2.80 -17.25 -1.89
N ILE A 25 -1.91 -16.38 -1.38
CA ILE A 25 -0.51 -16.75 -1.16
C ILE A 25 -0.19 -17.25 0.26
N GLY A 26 -1.20 -17.32 1.14
CA GLY A 26 -1.01 -17.76 2.53
C GLY A 26 -0.19 -16.76 3.38
N ALA A 27 -0.38 -15.46 3.18
CA ALA A 27 0.37 -14.42 3.88
C ALA A 27 -0.32 -13.95 5.17
N ASP A 28 0.49 -13.45 6.11
CA ASP A 28 0.00 -12.70 7.27
C ASP A 28 -0.52 -11.33 6.81
N VAL A 29 -1.48 -10.75 7.54
CA VAL A 29 -2.10 -9.46 7.22
C VAL A 29 -2.02 -8.52 8.40
N ALA A 30 -1.63 -7.26 8.18
CA ALA A 30 -1.66 -6.22 9.19
C ALA A 30 -1.98 -4.84 8.61
N GLU A 31 -2.60 -4.00 9.44
CA GLU A 31 -2.93 -2.62 9.08
C GLU A 31 -1.88 -1.66 9.62
N TYR A 32 -1.49 -0.69 8.80
CA TYR A 32 -0.75 0.48 9.26
C TYR A 32 -1.60 1.75 9.17
N THR A 33 -1.32 2.72 10.02
CA THR A 33 -2.16 3.92 10.15
C THR A 33 -1.37 5.09 10.76
N ASP A 34 -1.88 6.30 10.62
CA ASP A 34 -1.44 7.48 11.38
C ASP A 34 -2.36 7.79 12.57
N GLY A 35 -3.35 6.91 12.83
CA GLY A 35 -4.31 7.04 13.93
C GLY A 35 -5.41 8.07 13.72
N LYS A 36 -5.45 8.75 12.57
CA LYS A 36 -6.48 9.76 12.27
C LYS A 36 -7.68 9.16 11.56
N ASN A 37 -8.87 9.54 12.00
CA ASN A 37 -10.08 9.22 11.25
C ASN A 37 -10.16 10.11 10.00
N ARG A 38 -10.09 9.48 8.82
CA ARG A 38 -10.16 10.15 7.51
C ARG A 38 -11.45 9.82 6.75
N SER A 39 -12.48 9.38 7.46
CA SER A 39 -13.80 9.15 6.87
C SER A 39 -14.48 10.47 6.49
N GLY A 40 -15.41 10.39 5.53
CA GLY A 40 -16.18 11.55 5.06
C GLY A 40 -15.38 12.52 4.16
N PHE A 41 -16.06 13.57 3.72
CA PHE A 41 -15.53 14.55 2.77
C PHE A 41 -14.34 15.36 3.33
N LEU A 42 -14.46 15.86 4.56
CA LEU A 42 -13.37 16.62 5.21
C LEU A 42 -12.13 15.77 5.45
N GLY A 43 -12.31 14.50 5.81
CA GLY A 43 -11.21 13.55 5.95
C GLY A 43 -10.50 13.30 4.63
N TYR A 44 -11.23 13.21 3.52
CA TYR A 44 -10.67 13.08 2.18
C TYR A 44 -9.86 14.30 1.75
N VAL A 45 -10.41 15.51 1.93
CA VAL A 45 -9.69 16.76 1.61
C VAL A 45 -8.39 16.87 2.39
N GLY A 46 -8.41 16.57 3.70
CA GLY A 46 -7.21 16.56 4.53
C GLY A 46 -6.18 15.51 4.10
N ALA A 47 -6.64 14.35 3.63
CA ALA A 47 -5.79 13.30 3.08
C ALA A 47 -5.08 13.73 1.79
N CYS A 48 -5.82 14.34 0.86
CA CYS A 48 -5.27 14.89 -0.38
C CYS A 48 -4.25 15.99 -0.10
N PHE A 49 -4.56 16.90 0.81
CA PHE A 49 -3.67 17.99 1.21
C PHE A 49 -2.35 17.47 1.79
N ALA A 50 -2.41 16.48 2.69
CA ALA A 50 -1.22 15.85 3.25
C ALA A 50 -0.36 15.18 2.17
N THR A 51 -0.98 14.59 1.16
CA THR A 51 -0.30 13.94 0.04
C THR A 51 0.43 14.95 -0.85
N VAL A 52 -0.23 16.04 -1.21
CA VAL A 52 0.35 17.09 -2.08
C VAL A 52 1.49 17.83 -1.39
N ASN A 53 1.35 18.14 -0.10
CA ASN A 53 2.35 18.94 0.63
C ASN A 53 3.48 18.12 1.26
N ASN A 54 3.59 16.81 0.96
CA ASN A 54 4.62 15.93 1.53
C ASN A 54 4.71 16.01 3.07
N THR A 55 3.58 16.14 3.74
CA THR A 55 3.52 16.30 5.19
C THR A 55 4.15 15.07 5.87
N ILE A 56 5.04 15.34 6.85
CA ILE A 56 5.62 14.27 7.68
C ILE A 56 4.53 13.72 8.59
N LEU A 57 4.14 12.47 8.37
CA LEU A 57 3.13 11.78 9.15
C LEU A 57 3.75 10.81 10.15
N LYS A 58 3.20 10.76 11.36
CA LYS A 58 3.51 9.70 12.32
C LYS A 58 2.70 8.46 11.93
N VAL A 59 3.38 7.44 11.45
CA VAL A 59 2.77 6.18 11.05
C VAL A 59 3.24 5.05 11.95
N TYR A 60 2.39 4.07 12.20
CA TYR A 60 2.71 2.85 12.93
C TYR A 60 1.91 1.66 12.38
N ILE A 61 2.44 0.47 12.58
CA ILE A 61 1.74 -0.79 12.32
C ILE A 61 0.94 -1.11 13.58
N ARG A 62 -0.36 -1.42 13.44
CA ARG A 62 -1.25 -1.65 14.59
C ARG A 62 -0.80 -2.80 15.47
N ASP A 63 -0.30 -3.85 14.86
CA ASP A 63 0.18 -5.04 15.55
C ASP A 63 1.68 -4.95 15.86
N LYS A 64 2.12 -5.65 16.91
CA LYS A 64 3.55 -5.80 17.20
C LYS A 64 4.15 -6.82 16.22
N ILE A 65 4.68 -6.33 15.13
CA ILE A 65 5.26 -7.14 14.05
C ILE A 65 6.75 -6.81 13.92
N ASP A 66 7.57 -7.84 13.89
CA ASP A 66 8.97 -7.73 13.49
C ASP A 66 9.06 -7.96 11.96
N LEU A 67 9.25 -6.89 11.20
CA LEU A 67 9.35 -6.95 9.74
C LEU A 67 10.53 -7.81 9.27
N LYS A 68 11.59 -7.91 10.08
CA LYS A 68 12.77 -8.72 9.75
C LYS A 68 12.50 -10.22 9.81
N SER A 69 11.38 -10.64 10.40
CA SER A 69 10.98 -12.04 10.45
C SER A 69 10.28 -12.53 9.18
N TYR A 70 10.08 -11.64 8.20
CA TYR A 70 9.46 -11.95 6.91
C TYR A 70 10.47 -11.94 5.78
N ASP A 71 10.25 -12.79 4.80
CA ASP A 71 11.02 -12.83 3.56
C ASP A 71 10.51 -11.80 2.55
N HIS A 72 9.19 -11.60 2.51
CA HIS A 72 8.50 -10.69 1.60
C HIS A 72 7.54 -9.75 2.36
N VAL A 73 7.48 -8.50 1.94
CA VAL A 73 6.47 -7.52 2.38
C VAL A 73 5.75 -6.93 1.17
N ILE A 74 4.43 -7.02 1.18
CA ILE A 74 3.56 -6.41 0.16
C ILE A 74 2.86 -5.22 0.82
N ILE A 75 3.03 -4.03 0.28
CA ILE A 75 2.50 -2.79 0.86
C ILE A 75 1.34 -2.29 0.01
N GLY A 76 0.13 -2.35 0.56
CA GLY A 76 -1.11 -1.89 -0.05
C GLY A 76 -1.48 -0.48 0.39
N MET A 77 -1.83 0.40 -0.56
CA MET A 77 -2.24 1.76 -0.28
C MET A 77 -3.14 2.35 -1.37
N PRO A 78 -4.06 3.28 -1.02
CA PRO A 78 -4.83 3.99 -2.02
C PRO A 78 -4.05 5.14 -2.66
N VAL A 79 -4.49 5.54 -3.86
CA VAL A 79 -4.10 6.83 -4.47
C VAL A 79 -4.96 7.94 -3.87
N TRP A 80 -4.32 9.03 -3.46
CA TRP A 80 -4.94 10.28 -3.10
C TRP A 80 -4.30 11.42 -3.90
N ALA A 81 -5.10 12.27 -4.51
CA ALA A 81 -4.60 13.38 -5.32
C ALA A 81 -3.45 12.95 -6.24
N GLU A 82 -3.62 12.22 -7.22
CA GLU A 82 -2.63 11.85 -8.26
C GLU A 82 -1.38 11.07 -7.81
N GLY A 83 -1.40 10.46 -6.62
CA GLY A 83 -0.25 9.65 -6.19
C GLY A 83 -0.53 8.72 -5.02
N PRO A 84 0.40 7.82 -4.70
CA PRO A 84 0.34 6.98 -3.51
C PRO A 84 0.14 7.82 -2.25
N CYS A 85 -0.75 7.39 -1.36
CA CYS A 85 -1.15 8.19 -0.20
C CYS A 85 0.05 8.52 0.72
N ALA A 86 -0.04 9.68 1.38
CA ALA A 86 1.02 10.16 2.28
C ALA A 86 1.34 9.19 3.42
N ILE A 87 0.33 8.42 3.90
CA ILE A 87 0.51 7.42 4.97
C ILE A 87 1.37 6.26 4.48
N GLY A 88 1.13 5.75 3.27
CA GLY A 88 1.95 4.69 2.67
C GLY A 88 3.38 5.13 2.43
N ARG A 89 3.58 6.35 1.92
CA ARG A 89 4.93 6.92 1.74
C ARG A 89 5.66 7.08 3.08
N ALA A 90 4.95 7.53 4.13
CA ALA A 90 5.53 7.65 5.46
C ALA A 90 5.91 6.29 6.07
N LEU A 91 5.11 5.23 5.83
CA LEU A 91 5.44 3.86 6.24
C LEU A 91 6.78 3.43 5.63
N ILE A 92 6.88 3.52 4.29
CA ILE A 92 8.08 3.08 3.57
C ILE A 92 9.30 3.82 4.10
N LYS A 93 9.25 5.15 4.19
CA LYS A 93 10.35 5.97 4.70
C LYS A 93 10.75 5.59 6.12
N LYS A 94 9.77 5.35 7.01
CA LYS A 94 10.03 5.03 8.43
C LYS A 94 10.66 3.66 8.61
N TYR A 95 10.20 2.67 7.86
CA TYR A 95 10.57 1.26 8.09
C TYR A 95 11.51 0.69 7.02
N SER A 96 12.02 1.49 6.08
CA SER A 96 12.88 1.05 4.96
C SER A 96 14.03 0.14 5.40
N SER A 97 14.72 0.50 6.48
CA SER A 97 15.86 -0.26 7.03
C SER A 97 15.47 -1.57 7.72
N SER A 98 14.18 -1.74 8.04
CA SER A 98 13.66 -2.96 8.70
C SER A 98 12.90 -3.86 7.73
N MET A 99 12.65 -3.42 6.50
CA MET A 99 11.97 -4.22 5.49
C MET A 99 12.90 -5.29 4.91
N PRO A 100 12.37 -6.50 4.61
CA PRO A 100 13.13 -7.55 3.93
C PRO A 100 13.59 -7.09 2.53
N SER A 101 14.44 -7.90 1.88
CA SER A 101 14.92 -7.62 0.52
C SER A 101 13.78 -7.49 -0.50
N GLU A 102 12.78 -8.35 -0.38
CA GLU A 102 11.65 -8.42 -1.29
C GLU A 102 10.49 -7.55 -0.82
N VAL A 103 10.28 -6.42 -1.49
CA VAL A 103 9.19 -5.47 -1.21
C VAL A 103 8.37 -5.24 -2.47
N TYR A 104 7.06 -5.37 -2.35
CA TYR A 104 6.10 -5.17 -3.44
C TYR A 104 5.13 -4.05 -3.11
N TYR A 105 4.64 -3.33 -4.12
CA TYR A 105 3.63 -2.29 -3.96
C TYR A 105 2.33 -2.67 -4.65
N VAL A 106 1.23 -2.52 -3.91
CA VAL A 106 -0.14 -2.65 -4.44
C VAL A 106 -0.85 -1.32 -4.22
N VAL A 107 -1.17 -0.64 -5.30
CA VAL A 107 -1.83 0.66 -5.24
C VAL A 107 -3.23 0.55 -5.82
N THR A 108 -4.22 1.01 -5.06
CA THR A 108 -5.62 1.01 -5.48
C THR A 108 -6.09 2.42 -5.83
N HIS A 109 -6.84 2.57 -6.92
CA HIS A 109 -7.38 3.85 -7.36
C HIS A 109 -8.76 3.70 -8.02
N MET A 110 -9.54 4.79 -8.03
CA MET A 110 -10.88 4.78 -8.62
C MET A 110 -10.87 4.92 -10.15
N GLY A 111 -9.73 5.08 -10.75
CA GLY A 111 -9.58 5.30 -12.19
C GLY A 111 -9.07 6.69 -12.51
N GLY A 112 -8.94 6.97 -13.78
CA GLY A 112 -8.34 8.19 -14.33
C GLY A 112 -7.64 7.84 -15.64
N LYS A 113 -6.94 8.81 -16.22
CA LYS A 113 -6.16 8.61 -17.45
C LYS A 113 -4.79 7.95 -17.18
N ASN A 114 -4.42 7.78 -15.91
CA ASN A 114 -3.11 7.35 -15.49
C ASN A 114 -3.22 6.09 -14.61
N ASP A 115 -2.29 5.17 -14.76
CA ASP A 115 -2.12 3.99 -13.91
C ASP A 115 -1.20 4.26 -12.70
N TYR A 116 -0.67 5.49 -12.60
CA TYR A 116 0.22 5.95 -11.53
C TYR A 116 1.56 5.20 -11.41
N MET A 117 1.94 4.40 -12.39
CA MET A 117 3.14 3.55 -12.30
C MET A 117 4.43 4.35 -12.05
N ASP A 118 4.60 5.52 -12.67
CA ASP A 118 5.76 6.39 -12.42
C ASP A 118 5.80 6.88 -10.97
N LYS A 119 4.65 7.23 -10.41
CA LYS A 119 4.51 7.67 -9.01
C LYS A 119 4.75 6.53 -8.02
N ILE A 120 4.31 5.32 -8.36
CA ILE A 120 4.57 4.12 -7.58
C ILE A 120 6.05 3.81 -7.58
N LYS A 121 6.69 3.82 -8.73
CA LYS A 121 8.13 3.58 -8.88
C LYS A 121 8.97 4.63 -8.13
N ALA A 122 8.51 5.88 -8.07
CA ALA A 122 9.19 6.91 -7.31
C ALA A 122 9.29 6.61 -5.80
N MET A 123 8.48 5.68 -5.27
CA MET A 123 8.58 5.23 -3.87
C MET A 123 9.86 4.43 -3.59
N ASP A 124 10.51 3.90 -4.61
CA ASP A 124 11.81 3.24 -4.49
C ASP A 124 12.89 4.17 -3.89
N MET A 125 12.77 5.48 -4.12
CA MET A 125 13.64 6.47 -3.48
C MET A 125 13.46 6.51 -1.96
N LEU A 126 12.23 6.29 -1.47
CA LEU A 126 11.93 6.22 -0.03
C LEU A 126 12.39 4.91 0.58
N LEU A 127 12.31 3.83 -0.18
CA LEU A 127 12.79 2.51 0.20
C LEU A 127 14.33 2.44 0.21
N GLY A 128 14.99 3.28 -0.60
CA GLY A 128 16.45 3.30 -0.77
C GLY A 128 16.99 2.21 -1.70
N ARG A 129 16.10 1.49 -2.38
CA ARG A 129 16.40 0.46 -3.37
C ARG A 129 15.19 0.19 -4.29
N PRO A 130 15.38 -0.49 -5.43
CA PRO A 130 14.24 -0.94 -6.24
C PRO A 130 13.32 -1.89 -5.45
N SER A 131 12.01 -1.74 -5.66
CA SER A 131 11.02 -2.74 -5.24
C SER A 131 11.09 -3.97 -6.13
N SER A 132 10.67 -5.12 -5.62
CA SER A 132 10.67 -6.40 -6.35
C SER A 132 9.53 -6.50 -7.36
N GLY A 133 8.49 -5.68 -7.19
CA GLY A 133 7.37 -5.59 -8.11
C GLY A 133 6.30 -4.62 -7.66
N GLN A 134 5.40 -4.30 -8.58
CA GLN A 134 4.34 -3.33 -8.31
C GLN A 134 3.13 -3.56 -9.19
N VAL A 135 1.95 -3.25 -8.67
CA VAL A 135 0.69 -3.28 -9.41
C VAL A 135 -0.18 -2.08 -9.06
N SER A 136 -0.83 -1.53 -10.08
CA SER A 136 -1.84 -0.49 -9.95
C SER A 136 -3.21 -1.09 -10.29
N ILE A 137 -4.13 -1.12 -9.33
CA ILE A 137 -5.43 -1.78 -9.45
C ILE A 137 -6.53 -0.72 -9.47
N ARG A 138 -7.26 -0.70 -10.60
CA ARG A 138 -8.42 0.17 -10.78
C ARG A 138 -9.66 -0.46 -10.16
N THR A 139 -10.32 0.24 -9.23
CA THR A 139 -11.38 -0.34 -8.41
C THR A 139 -12.80 0.08 -8.80
N LYS A 140 -12.96 1.03 -9.72
CA LYS A 140 -14.28 1.58 -10.07
C LYS A 140 -15.07 0.74 -11.07
N GLU A 141 -14.42 0.18 -12.07
CA GLU A 141 -15.08 -0.45 -13.22
C GLU A 141 -14.64 -1.89 -13.45
N ASN A 142 -13.58 -2.32 -12.79
CA ASN A 142 -12.98 -3.62 -12.98
C ASN A 142 -13.30 -4.55 -11.80
N ASP A 143 -13.25 -5.82 -12.08
CA ASP A 143 -13.20 -6.83 -11.04
C ASP A 143 -11.83 -6.80 -10.36
N TYR A 144 -11.66 -5.83 -9.44
CA TYR A 144 -10.40 -5.62 -8.73
C TYR A 144 -9.99 -6.82 -7.86
N ILE A 145 -10.93 -7.67 -7.49
CA ILE A 145 -10.64 -8.93 -6.82
C ILE A 145 -9.93 -9.88 -7.79
N LYS A 146 -10.39 -9.96 -9.04
CA LYS A 146 -9.73 -10.75 -10.08
C LYS A 146 -8.34 -10.19 -10.42
N GLU A 147 -8.19 -8.86 -10.53
CA GLU A 147 -6.88 -8.25 -10.76
C GLU A 147 -5.90 -8.51 -9.61
N SER A 148 -6.39 -8.46 -8.37
CA SER A 148 -5.56 -8.80 -7.20
C SER A 148 -5.15 -10.28 -7.18
N ALA A 149 -6.02 -11.18 -7.66
CA ALA A 149 -5.70 -12.60 -7.80
C ALA A 149 -4.61 -12.83 -8.86
N LEU A 150 -4.73 -12.20 -10.02
CA LEU A 150 -3.69 -12.27 -11.07
C LEU A 150 -2.32 -11.78 -10.58
N PHE A 151 -2.29 -10.71 -9.79
CA PHE A 151 -1.04 -10.26 -9.17
C PHE A 151 -0.52 -11.29 -8.17
N ALA A 152 -1.37 -11.83 -7.31
CA ALA A 152 -0.98 -12.84 -6.33
C ALA A 152 -0.37 -14.09 -6.98
N GLU A 153 -0.89 -14.53 -8.12
CA GLU A 153 -0.35 -15.65 -8.91
C GLU A 153 1.08 -15.40 -9.42
N THR A 154 1.48 -14.15 -9.60
CA THR A 154 2.88 -13.81 -9.99
C THR A 154 3.88 -13.96 -8.84
N LEU A 155 3.40 -14.12 -7.61
CA LEU A 155 4.21 -14.19 -6.39
C LEU A 155 4.44 -15.64 -5.90
N ILE A 156 3.79 -16.62 -6.54
CA ILE A 156 3.88 -18.05 -6.26
C ILE A 156 4.78 -18.68 -7.32
#